data_97691456f2fe25740acff7c8631cae46
#
_entry.id   97691456f2fe25740acff7c8631cae46
#
_cell.length_a   1.000
_cell.length_b   1.000
_cell.length_c   1.000
_cell.angle_alpha   90.00
_cell.angle_beta   90.00
_cell.angle_gamma   90.00
#
_symmetry.space_group_name_H-M   'P 1'
#
loop_
_entity.id
_entity.type
_entity.pdbx_description
1 polymer ?
#
loop_
_entity_poly.entity_id
_entity_poly.type
_entity_poly.pdbx_seq_one_letter_code
_entity_poly.pdbx_strand_id
1 'polypeptide(L)'
;MPDIKPLSNLPSISRPQTHIITADCPSQTGTVDVVTRFLFEKGFYINEIHSFDDTDEQRFFIRIEFRADTAEKFNREDFCNEFAPRANKFEMQWQLASSLYKSKVVIMVSKHDHCLNDLLYRYRTGDLNIEIPAIISNHPDLEELAKWHGIPYYHLPISKETKPQQEAKVAQIINDCEADLVVLARYMQVLSSDMSRKLSGKAINIHHSLLPGFKGARPYYQAYDRGIKLVGATAHYVSDDLDEGPIISQGVETVDHSYSPQDLAAKGRDIECQTLSRAVRCHIEHRIFLYGSKTVVFAK
;
A
#
# COMPACT_ATOMS: atom_id res chain seq x y z
N MET A 1 10.05 1.32 -46.95
CA MET A 1 9.93 1.17 -45.50
C MET A 1 8.45 1.24 -45.19
N PRO A 2 7.84 0.26 -44.55
CA PRO A 2 6.41 0.35 -44.21
C PRO A 2 6.22 1.39 -43.10
N ASP A 3 5.23 2.27 -43.27
CA ASP A 3 4.82 3.28 -42.31
C ASP A 3 4.38 2.63 -40.99
N ILE A 4 5.20 2.72 -39.98
CA ILE A 4 4.85 2.36 -38.61
C ILE A 4 3.91 3.44 -38.08
N LYS A 5 2.60 3.17 -38.10
CA LYS A 5 1.62 4.04 -37.46
C LYS A 5 1.92 4.13 -35.97
N PRO A 6 1.92 5.32 -35.38
CA PRO A 6 2.13 5.48 -33.95
C PRO A 6 1.03 4.74 -33.17
N LEU A 7 1.42 4.05 -32.09
CA LEU A 7 0.56 3.25 -31.18
C LEU A 7 -0.54 4.07 -30.46
N SER A 8 -0.63 5.38 -30.70
CA SER A 8 -1.59 6.29 -30.08
C SER A 8 -3.05 6.12 -30.53
N ASN A 9 -3.35 5.24 -31.51
CA ASN A 9 -4.69 5.04 -32.06
C ASN A 9 -5.31 3.67 -31.77
N LEU A 10 -4.83 2.94 -30.78
CA LEU A 10 -5.59 1.81 -30.27
C LEU A 10 -6.77 2.37 -29.46
N PRO A 11 -8.03 1.95 -29.75
CA PRO A 11 -9.16 2.37 -28.93
C PRO A 11 -8.85 1.97 -27.48
N SER A 12 -8.94 2.94 -26.57
CA SER A 12 -8.87 2.66 -25.14
C SER A 12 -10.01 1.68 -24.84
N ILE A 13 -9.69 0.41 -24.64
CA ILE A 13 -10.66 -0.57 -24.15
C ILE A 13 -10.97 -0.05 -22.73
N SER A 14 -12.06 0.69 -22.59
CA SER A 14 -12.55 1.11 -21.28
C SER A 14 -12.84 -0.18 -20.50
N ARG A 15 -11.98 -0.47 -19.51
CA ARG A 15 -12.25 -1.59 -18.61
C ARG A 15 -13.62 -1.36 -17.98
N PRO A 16 -14.51 -2.35 -17.97
CA PRO A 16 -15.78 -2.19 -17.30
C PRO A 16 -15.55 -1.83 -15.82
N GLN A 17 -16.37 -0.95 -15.30
CA GLN A 17 -16.33 -0.58 -13.87
C GLN A 17 -16.48 -1.85 -13.04
N THR A 18 -15.53 -2.10 -12.15
CA THR A 18 -15.60 -3.18 -11.18
C THR A 18 -15.74 -2.63 -9.77
N HIS A 19 -16.24 -3.46 -8.89
CA HIS A 19 -16.38 -3.17 -7.47
C HIS A 19 -15.64 -4.24 -6.68
N ILE A 20 -15.13 -3.89 -5.52
CA ILE A 20 -14.41 -4.79 -4.64
C ILE A 20 -15.16 -4.84 -3.32
N ILE A 21 -15.60 -6.02 -2.92
CA ILE A 21 -16.05 -6.27 -1.56
C ILE A 21 -14.97 -7.04 -0.82
N THR A 22 -14.62 -6.54 0.36
CA THR A 22 -13.77 -7.24 1.34
C THR A 22 -14.59 -7.49 2.59
N ALA A 23 -14.44 -8.68 3.17
CA ALA A 23 -15.09 -8.99 4.44
C ALA A 23 -14.23 -9.94 5.26
N ASP A 24 -14.30 -9.81 6.58
CA ASP A 24 -13.75 -10.74 7.54
C ASP A 24 -14.76 -11.01 8.66
N CYS A 25 -14.76 -12.24 9.18
CA CYS A 25 -15.71 -12.65 10.21
C CYS A 25 -15.18 -13.87 10.97
N PRO A 26 -15.82 -14.29 12.09
CA PRO A 26 -15.57 -15.59 12.70
C PRO A 26 -15.76 -16.73 11.70
N SER A 27 -14.91 -17.76 11.77
CA SER A 27 -14.99 -18.94 10.90
C SER A 27 -16.27 -19.72 11.17
N GLN A 28 -17.11 -19.86 10.14
CA GLN A 28 -18.36 -20.62 10.25
C GLN A 28 -18.85 -21.10 8.88
N THR A 29 -19.72 -22.11 8.86
CA THR A 29 -20.31 -22.63 7.63
C THR A 29 -21.15 -21.56 6.93
N GLY A 30 -20.95 -21.41 5.60
CA GLY A 30 -21.74 -20.50 4.76
C GLY A 30 -21.12 -19.11 4.56
N THR A 31 -19.93 -18.82 5.09
CA THR A 31 -19.26 -17.53 4.94
C THR A 31 -19.00 -17.14 3.48
N VAL A 32 -18.58 -18.08 2.63
CA VAL A 32 -18.44 -17.83 1.19
C VAL A 32 -19.80 -17.69 0.53
N ASP A 33 -20.74 -18.58 0.85
CA ASP A 33 -22.07 -18.61 0.22
C ASP A 33 -22.84 -17.32 0.43
N VAL A 34 -22.82 -16.75 1.63
CA VAL A 34 -23.59 -15.52 1.91
C VAL A 34 -23.18 -14.34 1.02
N VAL A 35 -21.89 -14.22 0.70
CA VAL A 35 -21.40 -13.15 -0.18
C VAL A 35 -21.65 -13.50 -1.65
N THR A 36 -21.29 -14.70 -2.08
CA THR A 36 -21.41 -15.10 -3.48
C THR A 36 -22.86 -15.27 -3.92
N ARG A 37 -23.72 -15.79 -3.06
CA ARG A 37 -25.17 -15.89 -3.31
C ARG A 37 -25.81 -14.52 -3.44
N PHE A 38 -25.45 -13.57 -2.57
CA PHE A 38 -25.95 -12.21 -2.69
C PHE A 38 -25.56 -11.57 -4.03
N LEU A 39 -24.31 -11.72 -4.47
CA LEU A 39 -23.85 -11.21 -5.76
C LEU A 39 -24.60 -11.87 -6.92
N PHE A 40 -24.81 -13.19 -6.84
CA PHE A 40 -25.58 -13.94 -7.84
C PHE A 40 -27.04 -13.48 -7.91
N GLU A 41 -27.73 -13.34 -6.78
CA GLU A 41 -29.12 -12.87 -6.73
C GLU A 41 -29.31 -11.45 -7.30
N LYS A 42 -28.25 -10.62 -7.21
CA LYS A 42 -28.22 -9.28 -7.81
C LYS A 42 -27.81 -9.27 -9.29
N GLY A 43 -27.49 -10.43 -9.86
CA GLY A 43 -27.04 -10.54 -11.26
C GLY A 43 -25.65 -9.96 -11.49
N PHE A 44 -24.78 -9.94 -10.47
CA PHE A 44 -23.40 -9.48 -10.61
C PHE A 44 -22.48 -10.61 -11.03
N TYR A 45 -21.54 -10.29 -11.91
CA TYR A 45 -20.52 -11.22 -12.39
C TYR A 45 -19.26 -11.10 -11.53
N ILE A 46 -18.82 -12.22 -10.95
CA ILE A 46 -17.58 -12.29 -10.15
C ILE A 46 -16.40 -12.42 -11.09
N ASN A 47 -15.47 -11.45 -11.05
CA ASN A 47 -14.25 -11.45 -11.84
C ASN A 47 -13.12 -12.21 -11.14
N GLU A 48 -12.99 -12.00 -9.82
CA GLU A 48 -11.93 -12.57 -9.00
C GLU A 48 -12.46 -12.83 -7.59
N ILE A 49 -12.07 -13.94 -6.99
CA ILE A 49 -12.38 -14.28 -5.61
C ILE A 49 -11.14 -14.83 -4.93
N HIS A 50 -10.84 -14.31 -3.76
CA HIS A 50 -9.84 -14.84 -2.84
C HIS A 50 -10.46 -15.02 -1.47
N SER A 51 -10.19 -16.14 -0.84
CA SER A 51 -10.61 -16.39 0.54
C SER A 51 -9.55 -17.16 1.28
N PHE A 52 -9.49 -16.95 2.58
CA PHE A 52 -8.59 -17.63 3.50
C PHE A 52 -9.29 -17.83 4.83
N ASP A 53 -9.17 -19.02 5.38
CA ASP A 53 -9.64 -19.34 6.73
C ASP A 53 -8.43 -19.60 7.62
N ASP A 54 -8.21 -18.71 8.58
CA ASP A 54 -7.21 -18.89 9.62
C ASP A 54 -7.82 -19.78 10.70
N THR A 55 -7.52 -21.08 10.61
CA THR A 55 -8.09 -22.09 11.52
C THR A 55 -7.58 -21.96 12.96
N ASP A 56 -6.38 -21.40 13.15
CA ASP A 56 -5.80 -21.20 14.48
C ASP A 56 -6.48 -20.04 15.22
N GLU A 57 -6.75 -18.96 14.50
CA GLU A 57 -7.41 -17.77 15.03
C GLU A 57 -8.93 -17.81 14.84
N GLN A 58 -9.45 -18.83 14.16
CA GLN A 58 -10.88 -19.00 13.83
C GLN A 58 -11.46 -17.78 13.13
N ARG A 59 -10.74 -17.24 12.15
CA ARG A 59 -11.10 -16.04 11.41
C ARG A 59 -11.07 -16.28 9.90
N PHE A 60 -12.15 -15.92 9.23
CA PHE A 60 -12.30 -16.03 7.80
C PHE A 60 -12.17 -14.67 7.12
N PHE A 61 -11.47 -14.64 5.99
CA PHE A 61 -11.22 -13.45 5.16
C PHE A 61 -11.65 -13.72 3.73
N ILE A 62 -12.29 -12.74 3.08
CA ILE A 62 -12.69 -12.85 1.69
C ILE A 62 -12.57 -11.50 0.98
N ARG A 63 -12.04 -11.53 -0.25
CA ARG A 63 -12.04 -10.42 -1.20
C ARG A 63 -12.65 -10.89 -2.50
N ILE A 64 -13.64 -10.17 -3.01
CA ILE A 64 -14.26 -10.45 -4.30
C ILE A 64 -14.25 -9.18 -5.14
N GLU A 65 -13.75 -9.30 -6.37
CA GLU A 65 -13.93 -8.29 -7.40
C GLU A 65 -15.08 -8.72 -8.32
N PHE A 66 -16.04 -7.84 -8.51
CA PHE A 66 -17.24 -8.13 -9.29
C PHE A 66 -17.64 -6.92 -10.16
N ARG A 67 -18.48 -7.16 -11.15
CA ARG A 67 -19.06 -6.12 -11.99
C ARG A 67 -20.57 -6.34 -12.20
N ALA A 68 -21.27 -5.24 -12.43
CA ALA A 68 -22.59 -5.29 -13.02
C ALA A 68 -22.46 -5.39 -14.56
N ASP A 69 -23.47 -5.94 -15.23
CA ASP A 69 -23.48 -6.02 -16.70
C ASP A 69 -23.47 -4.62 -17.35
N THR A 70 -24.11 -3.65 -16.71
CA THR A 70 -24.06 -2.21 -17.08
C THR A 70 -23.86 -1.36 -15.83
N ALA A 71 -23.19 -0.21 -15.99
CA ALA A 71 -22.95 0.73 -14.88
C ALA A 71 -24.24 1.22 -14.21
N GLU A 72 -25.35 1.35 -14.98
CA GLU A 72 -26.66 1.79 -14.49
C GLU A 72 -27.34 0.77 -13.55
N LYS A 73 -26.87 -0.50 -13.59
CA LYS A 73 -27.44 -1.56 -12.71
C LYS A 73 -26.81 -1.60 -11.31
N PHE A 74 -25.76 -0.81 -11.04
CA PHE A 74 -25.13 -0.79 -9.74
C PHE A 74 -25.51 0.48 -8.97
N ASN A 75 -26.21 0.31 -7.86
CA ASN A 75 -26.45 1.34 -6.87
C ASN A 75 -25.75 0.96 -5.55
N ARG A 76 -24.81 1.79 -5.09
CA ARG A 76 -24.04 1.54 -3.87
C ARG A 76 -24.92 1.52 -2.62
N GLU A 77 -25.86 2.43 -2.51
CA GLU A 77 -26.74 2.54 -1.35
C GLU A 77 -27.63 1.31 -1.21
N ASP A 78 -28.28 0.89 -2.31
CA ASP A 78 -29.09 -0.33 -2.36
C ASP A 78 -28.26 -1.56 -2.01
N PHE A 79 -27.06 -1.66 -2.59
CA PHE A 79 -26.13 -2.76 -2.27
C PHE A 79 -25.85 -2.82 -0.77
N CYS A 80 -25.46 -1.70 -0.17
CA CYS A 80 -25.12 -1.64 1.25
C CYS A 80 -26.33 -1.98 2.13
N ASN A 81 -27.50 -1.41 1.82
CA ASN A 81 -28.73 -1.63 2.60
C ASN A 81 -29.18 -3.10 2.57
N GLU A 82 -29.00 -3.79 1.45
CA GLU A 82 -29.43 -5.17 1.29
C GLU A 82 -28.38 -6.19 1.74
N PHE A 83 -27.09 -5.86 1.64
CA PHE A 83 -26.01 -6.75 2.10
C PHE A 83 -25.83 -6.70 3.62
N ALA A 84 -25.92 -5.52 4.24
CA ALA A 84 -25.68 -5.34 5.67
C ALA A 84 -26.47 -6.30 6.58
N PRO A 85 -27.79 -6.55 6.38
CA PRO A 85 -28.51 -7.51 7.20
C PRO A 85 -28.02 -8.96 7.08
N ARG A 86 -27.43 -9.31 5.93
CA ARG A 86 -26.84 -10.64 5.70
C ARG A 86 -25.48 -10.74 6.38
N ALA A 87 -24.63 -9.73 6.19
CA ALA A 87 -23.33 -9.64 6.82
C ALA A 87 -23.42 -9.66 8.35
N ASN A 88 -24.40 -8.96 8.93
CA ASN A 88 -24.61 -8.91 10.37
C ASN A 88 -24.91 -10.29 11.00
N LYS A 89 -25.59 -11.19 10.27
CA LYS A 89 -25.84 -12.56 10.75
C LYS A 89 -24.58 -13.39 10.90
N PHE A 90 -23.51 -13.01 10.19
CA PHE A 90 -22.21 -13.64 10.20
C PHE A 90 -21.17 -12.84 10.97
N GLU A 91 -21.56 -11.76 11.64
CA GLU A 91 -20.66 -10.82 12.33
C GLU A 91 -19.54 -10.29 11.40
N MET A 92 -19.88 -10.11 10.11
CA MET A 92 -18.90 -9.67 9.11
C MET A 92 -18.58 -8.18 9.26
N GLN A 93 -17.30 -7.87 9.37
CA GLN A 93 -16.75 -6.55 9.07
C GLN A 93 -16.51 -6.49 7.57
N TRP A 94 -17.11 -5.53 6.85
CA TRP A 94 -17.00 -5.50 5.41
C TRP A 94 -16.85 -4.08 4.85
N GLN A 95 -16.25 -3.99 3.69
CA GLN A 95 -16.05 -2.75 2.95
C GLN A 95 -16.37 -2.96 1.48
N LEU A 96 -16.85 -1.91 0.83
CA LEU A 96 -17.14 -1.88 -0.60
C LEU A 96 -16.36 -0.74 -1.25
N ALA A 97 -15.54 -1.05 -2.24
CA ALA A 97 -14.74 -0.09 -2.99
C ALA A 97 -15.12 -0.11 -4.49
N SER A 98 -14.75 0.93 -5.21
CA SER A 98 -14.89 1.03 -6.67
C SER A 98 -13.52 1.07 -7.33
N SER A 99 -13.34 0.33 -8.43
CA SER A 99 -12.11 0.38 -9.22
C SER A 99 -11.87 1.72 -9.92
N LEU A 100 -12.90 2.57 -10.01
CA LEU A 100 -12.77 3.92 -10.55
C LEU A 100 -12.23 4.92 -9.54
N TYR A 101 -12.29 4.58 -8.24
CA TYR A 101 -11.74 5.45 -7.22
C TYR A 101 -10.21 5.40 -7.26
N LYS A 102 -9.60 6.57 -7.31
CA LYS A 102 -8.15 6.72 -7.21
C LYS A 102 -7.81 7.10 -5.78
N SER A 103 -7.09 6.22 -5.09
CA SER A 103 -6.64 6.51 -3.73
C SER A 103 -5.71 7.71 -3.72
N LYS A 104 -5.95 8.66 -2.81
CA LYS A 104 -5.11 9.82 -2.56
C LYS A 104 -3.94 9.41 -1.68
N VAL A 105 -2.73 9.44 -2.23
CA VAL A 105 -1.51 8.96 -1.56
C VAL A 105 -0.57 10.13 -1.30
N VAL A 106 -0.35 10.47 -0.04
CA VAL A 106 0.70 11.40 0.37
C VAL A 106 2.00 10.65 0.55
N ILE A 107 3.08 11.13 -0.08
CA ILE A 107 4.39 10.48 0.01
C ILE A 107 5.31 11.33 0.88
N MET A 108 5.91 10.71 1.90
CA MET A 108 6.89 11.35 2.77
C MET A 108 8.29 10.81 2.44
N VAL A 109 9.25 11.72 2.26
CA VAL A 109 10.63 11.41 1.86
C VAL A 109 11.65 12.18 2.69
N SER A 110 12.92 11.74 2.64
CA SER A 110 14.07 12.53 3.09
C SER A 110 15.00 12.79 1.90
N LYS A 111 16.28 12.38 1.97
CA LYS A 111 17.27 12.62 0.90
C LYS A 111 17.31 11.55 -0.18
N HIS A 112 16.95 10.31 0.16
CA HIS A 112 17.02 9.19 -0.78
C HIS A 112 15.82 9.22 -1.72
N ASP A 113 16.08 9.17 -3.00
CA ASP A 113 15.12 9.40 -4.08
C ASP A 113 14.58 8.12 -4.75
N HIS A 114 15.29 6.99 -4.64
CA HIS A 114 15.00 5.77 -5.41
C HIS A 114 13.56 5.27 -5.25
N CYS A 115 13.03 5.21 -4.03
CA CYS A 115 11.64 4.79 -3.80
C CYS A 115 10.63 5.81 -4.36
N LEU A 116 10.91 7.11 -4.22
CA LEU A 116 10.07 8.16 -4.78
C LEU A 116 10.05 8.07 -6.31
N ASN A 117 11.23 7.94 -6.95
CA ASN A 117 11.35 7.81 -8.41
C ASN A 117 10.54 6.61 -8.94
N ASP A 118 10.62 5.43 -8.29
CA ASP A 118 9.86 4.25 -8.69
C ASP A 118 8.35 4.46 -8.56
N LEU A 119 7.88 5.04 -7.45
CA LEU A 119 6.45 5.35 -7.25
C LEU A 119 5.95 6.37 -8.27
N LEU A 120 6.70 7.44 -8.55
CA LEU A 120 6.36 8.45 -9.54
C LEU A 120 6.35 7.90 -10.97
N TYR A 121 7.29 7.00 -11.31
CA TYR A 121 7.27 6.29 -12.59
C TYR A 121 5.99 5.48 -12.75
N ARG A 122 5.63 4.66 -11.75
CA ARG A 122 4.42 3.82 -11.77
C ARG A 122 3.14 4.63 -11.79
N TYR A 123 3.10 5.76 -11.09
CA TYR A 123 2.02 6.73 -11.14
C TYR A 123 1.83 7.26 -12.57
N ARG A 124 2.90 7.75 -13.20
CA ARG A 124 2.87 8.31 -14.53
C ARG A 124 2.48 7.31 -15.61
N THR A 125 2.91 6.06 -15.49
CA THR A 125 2.59 4.99 -16.44
C THR A 125 1.20 4.38 -16.21
N GLY A 126 0.51 4.75 -15.13
CA GLY A 126 -0.80 4.19 -14.77
C GLY A 126 -0.71 2.79 -14.16
N ASP A 127 0.50 2.34 -13.79
CA ASP A 127 0.72 1.07 -13.11
C ASP A 127 0.20 1.09 -11.66
N LEU A 128 0.24 2.26 -11.01
CA LEU A 128 -0.46 2.57 -9.76
C LEU A 128 -1.60 3.55 -10.06
N ASN A 129 -2.84 3.10 -9.89
CA ASN A 129 -4.04 3.91 -10.09
C ASN A 129 -4.33 4.77 -8.85
N ILE A 130 -3.53 5.81 -8.65
CA ILE A 130 -3.58 6.71 -7.48
C ILE A 130 -3.61 8.17 -7.92
N GLU A 131 -3.89 9.06 -6.97
CA GLU A 131 -3.57 10.47 -7.02
C GLU A 131 -2.48 10.78 -5.98
N ILE A 132 -1.54 11.66 -6.32
CA ILE A 132 -0.50 12.10 -5.37
C ILE A 132 -0.70 13.60 -5.13
N PRO A 133 -1.51 13.99 -4.13
CA PRO A 133 -1.81 15.38 -3.87
C PRO A 133 -0.66 16.15 -3.23
N ALA A 134 0.28 15.45 -2.56
CA ALA A 134 1.40 16.08 -1.89
C ALA A 134 2.59 15.12 -1.72
N ILE A 135 3.80 15.71 -1.80
CA ILE A 135 5.03 15.11 -1.29
C ILE A 135 5.52 15.98 -0.14
N ILE A 136 5.82 15.34 1.01
CA ILE A 136 6.31 16.02 2.22
C ILE A 136 7.74 15.57 2.49
N SER A 137 8.64 16.50 2.78
CA SER A 137 10.03 16.18 3.10
C SER A 137 10.60 17.08 4.17
N ASN A 138 11.52 16.54 4.97
CA ASN A 138 12.34 17.31 5.88
C ASN A 138 13.62 17.91 5.23
N HIS A 139 13.80 17.69 3.91
CA HIS A 139 14.91 18.19 3.10
C HIS A 139 14.40 18.77 1.78
N PRO A 140 15.09 19.76 1.17
CA PRO A 140 14.69 20.35 -0.11
C PRO A 140 15.14 19.52 -1.33
N ASP A 141 16.00 18.52 -1.15
CA ASP A 141 16.77 17.84 -2.20
C ASP A 141 15.91 17.29 -3.34
N LEU A 142 14.65 16.91 -3.09
CA LEU A 142 13.74 16.26 -4.05
C LEU A 142 12.65 17.18 -4.59
N GLU A 143 12.72 18.49 -4.31
CA GLU A 143 11.71 19.46 -4.73
C GLU A 143 11.60 19.56 -6.26
N GLU A 144 12.74 19.63 -6.97
CA GLU A 144 12.75 19.70 -8.44
C GLU A 144 12.17 18.43 -9.08
N LEU A 145 12.36 17.25 -8.46
CA LEU A 145 11.74 16.01 -8.93
C LEU A 145 10.21 16.07 -8.81
N ALA A 146 9.69 16.54 -7.67
CA ALA A 146 8.25 16.70 -7.47
C ALA A 146 7.66 17.72 -8.46
N LYS A 147 8.33 18.84 -8.65
CA LYS A 147 7.94 19.90 -9.60
C LYS A 147 7.90 19.41 -11.04
N TRP A 148 8.85 18.57 -11.44
CA TRP A 148 8.84 17.97 -12.79
C TRP A 148 7.58 17.12 -13.04
N HIS A 149 7.05 16.49 -11.99
CA HIS A 149 5.81 15.72 -12.03
C HIS A 149 4.55 16.57 -11.79
N GLY A 150 4.68 17.88 -11.53
CA GLY A 150 3.56 18.78 -11.23
C GLY A 150 2.91 18.52 -9.87
N ILE A 151 3.64 17.92 -8.91
CA ILE A 151 3.13 17.55 -7.59
C ILE A 151 3.59 18.59 -6.56
N PRO A 152 2.68 19.10 -5.70
CA PRO A 152 3.04 19.98 -4.60
C PRO A 152 4.07 19.35 -3.66
N TYR A 153 5.12 20.11 -3.34
CA TYR A 153 6.19 19.68 -2.44
C TYR A 153 6.21 20.58 -1.19
N TYR A 154 6.16 19.95 -0.03
CA TYR A 154 6.18 20.64 1.26
C TYR A 154 7.49 20.36 1.98
N HIS A 155 8.40 21.34 1.97
CA HIS A 155 9.64 21.30 2.74
C HIS A 155 9.37 21.69 4.18
N LEU A 156 9.40 20.73 5.10
CA LEU A 156 9.14 20.88 6.53
C LEU A 156 10.37 20.44 7.33
N PRO A 157 11.38 21.31 7.53
CA PRO A 157 12.56 20.98 8.30
C PRO A 157 12.20 20.56 9.73
N ILE A 158 12.99 19.65 10.30
CA ILE A 158 12.76 19.10 11.63
C ILE A 158 14.01 19.16 12.49
N SER A 159 13.84 19.54 13.76
CA SER A 159 14.80 19.38 14.85
C SER A 159 14.09 18.73 16.03
N LYS A 160 14.83 18.40 17.10
CA LYS A 160 14.22 17.87 18.33
C LYS A 160 13.18 18.83 18.93
N GLU A 161 13.46 20.12 18.87
CA GLU A 161 12.63 21.19 19.44
C GLU A 161 11.39 21.49 18.58
N THR A 162 11.51 21.37 17.26
CA THR A 162 10.44 21.72 16.32
C THR A 162 9.58 20.51 15.90
N LYS A 163 9.91 19.31 16.35
CA LYS A 163 9.22 18.08 15.94
C LYS A 163 7.69 18.11 16.15
N PRO A 164 7.17 18.54 17.34
CA PRO A 164 5.71 18.58 17.53
C PRO A 164 5.00 19.53 16.57
N GLN A 165 5.59 20.70 16.28
CA GLN A 165 5.03 21.69 15.35
C GLN A 165 5.12 21.19 13.90
N GLN A 166 6.20 20.51 13.55
CA GLN A 166 6.39 19.91 12.23
C GLN A 166 5.36 18.78 12.00
N GLU A 167 5.19 17.87 12.96
CA GLU A 167 4.20 16.80 12.87
C GLU A 167 2.76 17.31 12.82
N ALA A 168 2.45 18.42 13.52
CA ALA A 168 1.14 19.07 13.42
C ALA A 168 0.87 19.58 12.00
N LYS A 169 1.87 20.18 11.33
CA LYS A 169 1.76 20.61 9.94
C LYS A 169 1.63 19.43 8.97
N VAL A 170 2.39 18.37 9.20
CA VAL A 170 2.28 17.11 8.42
C VAL A 170 0.86 16.56 8.53
N ALA A 171 0.31 16.45 9.75
CA ALA A 171 -1.05 15.98 9.97
C ALA A 171 -2.10 16.88 9.29
N GLN A 172 -1.91 18.20 9.32
CA GLN A 172 -2.79 19.14 8.63
C GLN A 172 -2.78 18.89 7.12
N ILE A 173 -1.61 18.80 6.49
CA ILE A 173 -1.49 18.55 5.04
C ILE A 173 -2.15 17.22 4.65
N ILE A 174 -1.93 16.15 5.44
CA ILE A 174 -2.55 14.85 5.21
C ILE A 174 -4.08 14.96 5.24
N ASN A 175 -4.63 15.69 6.22
CA ASN A 175 -6.07 15.91 6.34
C ASN A 175 -6.62 16.80 5.21
N ASP A 176 -5.94 17.89 4.88
CA ASP A 176 -6.36 18.82 3.81
C ASP A 176 -6.36 18.13 2.43
N CYS A 177 -5.46 17.18 2.24
CA CYS A 177 -5.42 16.31 1.06
C CYS A 177 -6.48 15.21 1.08
N GLU A 178 -7.16 14.99 2.20
CA GLU A 178 -8.05 13.83 2.42
C GLU A 178 -7.34 12.51 2.04
N ALA A 179 -6.11 12.34 2.51
CA ALA A 179 -5.28 11.21 2.10
C ALA A 179 -5.83 9.88 2.61
N ASP A 180 -5.96 8.90 1.70
CA ASP A 180 -6.32 7.52 2.03
C ASP A 180 -5.12 6.73 2.54
N LEU A 181 -3.93 7.07 2.04
CA LEU A 181 -2.68 6.40 2.38
C LEU A 181 -1.53 7.40 2.52
N VAL A 182 -0.67 7.18 3.49
CA VAL A 182 0.62 7.86 3.63
C VAL A 182 1.73 6.83 3.36
N VAL A 183 2.70 7.18 2.52
CA VAL A 183 3.83 6.29 2.19
C VAL A 183 5.12 6.93 2.68
N LEU A 184 5.78 6.29 3.65
CA LEU A 184 7.10 6.68 4.12
C LEU A 184 8.15 6.07 3.18
N ALA A 185 8.43 6.76 2.06
CA ALA A 185 9.38 6.34 1.03
C ALA A 185 10.79 6.80 1.41
N ARG A 186 11.40 6.13 2.37
CA ARG A 186 12.70 6.52 2.97
C ARG A 186 12.63 7.84 3.74
N TYR A 187 11.55 8.05 4.46
CA TYR A 187 11.43 9.15 5.41
C TYR A 187 12.21 8.80 6.68
N MET A 188 13.41 9.36 6.81
CA MET A 188 14.41 8.98 7.83
C MET A 188 14.16 9.67 9.20
N GLN A 189 12.90 9.88 9.55
CA GLN A 189 12.49 10.42 10.85
C GLN A 189 11.55 9.45 11.55
N VAL A 190 11.78 9.24 12.83
CA VAL A 190 10.86 8.46 13.67
C VAL A 190 9.62 9.31 13.94
N LEU A 191 8.44 8.80 13.68
CA LEU A 191 7.20 9.48 14.04
C LEU A 191 6.98 9.44 15.57
N SER A 192 6.27 10.43 16.11
CA SER A 192 5.80 10.34 17.50
C SER A 192 4.72 9.26 17.63
N SER A 193 4.55 8.75 18.87
CA SER A 193 3.48 7.79 19.15
C SER A 193 2.09 8.31 18.79
N ASP A 194 1.85 9.63 18.99
CA ASP A 194 0.59 10.25 18.59
C ASP A 194 0.37 10.25 17.09
N MET A 195 1.42 10.54 16.32
CA MET A 195 1.36 10.52 14.86
C MET A 195 1.23 9.09 14.35
N SER A 196 1.97 8.14 14.92
CA SER A 196 1.87 6.70 14.57
C SER A 196 0.46 6.15 14.80
N ARG A 197 -0.17 6.47 15.93
CA ARG A 197 -1.56 6.06 16.21
C ARG A 197 -2.57 6.66 15.24
N LYS A 198 -2.44 7.96 14.90
CA LYS A 198 -3.31 8.62 13.91
C LYS A 198 -3.20 8.00 12.53
N LEU A 199 -2.05 7.46 12.18
CA LEU A 199 -1.76 6.85 10.88
C LEU A 199 -1.85 5.31 10.90
N SER A 200 -2.30 4.72 12.01
CA SER A 200 -2.45 3.25 12.12
C SER A 200 -3.34 2.69 11.01
N GLY A 201 -2.86 1.67 10.30
CA GLY A 201 -3.54 1.09 9.15
C GLY A 201 -3.59 1.96 7.89
N LYS A 202 -3.07 3.21 7.96
CA LYS A 202 -3.08 4.20 6.86
C LYS A 202 -1.68 4.69 6.47
N ALA A 203 -0.61 4.20 7.09
CA ALA A 203 0.75 4.56 6.71
C ALA A 203 1.58 3.31 6.49
N ILE A 204 2.26 3.25 5.35
CA ILE A 204 3.19 2.19 4.96
C ILE A 204 4.60 2.73 5.01
N ASN A 205 5.49 2.04 5.73
CA ASN A 205 6.92 2.33 5.77
C ASN A 205 7.70 1.28 4.99
N ILE A 206 8.79 1.71 4.33
CA ILE A 206 9.81 0.80 3.80
C ILE A 206 11.02 0.78 4.72
N HIS A 207 11.28 -0.37 5.30
CA HIS A 207 12.48 -0.64 6.09
C HIS A 207 13.51 -1.40 5.25
N HIS A 208 14.74 -0.92 5.28
CA HIS A 208 15.85 -1.38 4.42
C HIS A 208 16.55 -2.64 4.94
N SER A 209 15.81 -3.54 5.59
CA SER A 209 16.28 -4.88 5.97
C SER A 209 15.10 -5.85 6.12
N LEU A 210 15.42 -7.12 6.34
CA LEU A 210 14.43 -8.13 6.67
C LEU A 210 14.09 -8.06 8.15
N LEU A 211 12.90 -7.55 8.48
CA LEU A 211 12.39 -7.56 9.84
C LEU A 211 12.01 -8.99 10.27
N PRO A 212 12.21 -9.35 11.54
CA PRO A 212 12.68 -8.55 12.68
C PRO A 212 14.21 -8.43 12.82
N GLY A 213 14.99 -8.81 11.82
CA GLY A 213 16.45 -8.72 11.84
C GLY A 213 16.98 -7.32 11.50
N PHE A 214 18.25 -7.05 11.87
CA PHE A 214 19.02 -5.84 11.50
C PHE A 214 18.28 -4.51 11.70
N LYS A 215 17.88 -4.25 12.93
CA LYS A 215 17.36 -2.94 13.34
C LYS A 215 18.51 -1.92 13.46
N GLY A 216 18.21 -0.65 13.16
CA GLY A 216 19.13 0.46 13.35
C GLY A 216 19.86 0.93 12.08
N ALA A 217 20.95 1.70 12.28
CA ALA A 217 21.66 2.37 11.20
C ALA A 217 22.63 1.46 10.43
N ARG A 218 22.82 1.74 9.12
CA ARG A 218 23.78 1.08 8.23
C ARG A 218 23.63 -0.45 8.13
N PRO A 219 22.44 -1.02 7.88
CA PRO A 219 22.21 -2.46 7.86
C PRO A 219 23.07 -3.19 6.81
N TYR A 220 23.38 -2.58 5.67
CA TYR A 220 24.22 -3.18 4.63
C TYR A 220 25.68 -3.33 5.05
N TYR A 221 26.23 -2.44 5.89
CA TYR A 221 27.55 -2.60 6.48
C TYR A 221 27.56 -3.71 7.53
N GLN A 222 26.54 -3.75 8.40
CA GLN A 222 26.39 -4.86 9.35
C GLN A 222 26.24 -6.21 8.64
N ALA A 223 25.53 -6.23 7.52
CA ALA A 223 25.35 -7.38 6.67
C ALA A 223 26.65 -7.87 6.09
N TYR A 224 27.46 -6.96 5.56
CA TYR A 224 28.79 -7.25 5.02
C TYR A 224 29.73 -7.82 6.10
N ASP A 225 29.85 -7.13 7.23
CA ASP A 225 30.73 -7.54 8.33
C ASP A 225 30.39 -8.93 8.88
N ARG A 226 29.12 -9.33 8.79
CA ARG A 226 28.65 -10.67 9.20
C ARG A 226 28.69 -11.70 8.09
N GLY A 227 29.05 -11.32 6.87
CA GLY A 227 29.12 -12.22 5.71
C GLY A 227 27.77 -12.86 5.38
N ILE A 228 26.67 -12.10 5.50
CA ILE A 228 25.32 -12.63 5.23
C ILE A 228 25.15 -13.03 3.77
N LYS A 229 24.19 -13.91 3.50
CA LYS A 229 23.92 -14.48 2.18
C LYS A 229 22.58 -14.02 1.61
N LEU A 230 21.80 -13.30 2.39
CA LEU A 230 20.52 -12.73 1.97
C LEU A 230 20.45 -11.28 2.42
N VAL A 231 20.07 -10.40 1.50
CA VAL A 231 19.69 -9.01 1.78
C VAL A 231 18.23 -8.82 1.42
N GLY A 232 17.57 -7.84 2.02
CA GLY A 232 16.17 -7.61 1.73
C GLY A 232 15.63 -6.31 2.30
N ALA A 233 14.35 -6.10 2.05
CA ALA A 233 13.59 -4.97 2.57
C ALA A 233 12.22 -5.43 3.04
N THR A 234 11.64 -4.67 3.96
CA THR A 234 10.32 -4.96 4.53
C THR A 234 9.43 -3.73 4.40
N ALA A 235 8.28 -3.88 3.75
CA ALA A 235 7.20 -2.90 3.78
C ALA A 235 6.16 -3.34 4.83
N HIS A 236 5.85 -2.45 5.76
CA HIS A 236 4.95 -2.72 6.87
C HIS A 236 4.10 -1.50 7.20
N TYR A 237 2.98 -1.70 7.86
CA TYR A 237 2.24 -0.59 8.42
C TYR A 237 2.99 0.05 9.59
N VAL A 238 2.85 1.35 9.74
CA VAL A 238 3.39 2.08 10.89
C VAL A 238 2.64 1.69 12.15
N SER A 239 3.38 1.49 13.25
CA SER A 239 2.88 1.24 14.60
C SER A 239 3.55 2.16 15.62
N ASP A 240 3.12 2.10 16.87
CA ASP A 240 3.73 2.88 17.96
C ASP A 240 5.18 2.47 18.21
N ASP A 241 5.46 1.18 18.05
CA ASP A 241 6.81 0.65 18.20
C ASP A 241 7.55 0.72 16.86
N LEU A 242 8.76 1.26 16.87
CA LEU A 242 9.58 1.45 15.69
C LEU A 242 9.88 0.12 15.00
N ASP A 243 9.54 0.03 13.70
CA ASP A 243 9.78 -1.13 12.85
C ASP A 243 9.13 -2.44 13.33
N GLU A 244 8.06 -2.36 14.16
CA GLU A 244 7.32 -3.50 14.70
C GLU A 244 5.90 -3.64 14.12
N GLY A 245 5.54 -2.79 13.17
CA GLY A 245 4.19 -2.81 12.58
C GLY A 245 3.91 -4.03 11.70
N PRO A 246 2.64 -4.33 11.42
CA PRO A 246 2.22 -5.49 10.63
C PRO A 246 2.87 -5.50 9.24
N ILE A 247 3.57 -6.59 8.93
CA ILE A 247 4.32 -6.76 7.69
C ILE A 247 3.36 -7.00 6.52
N ILE A 248 3.55 -6.27 5.42
CA ILE A 248 2.76 -6.39 4.20
C ILE A 248 3.50 -7.19 3.14
N SER A 249 4.77 -6.86 2.92
CA SER A 249 5.59 -7.48 1.89
C SER A 249 7.06 -7.48 2.30
N GLN A 250 7.75 -8.54 1.94
CA GLN A 250 9.21 -8.63 2.08
C GLN A 250 9.82 -9.03 0.73
N GLY A 251 10.87 -8.31 0.35
CA GLY A 251 11.71 -8.65 -0.80
C GLY A 251 13.04 -9.21 -0.32
N VAL A 252 13.56 -10.23 -1.02
CA VAL A 252 14.80 -10.92 -0.66
C VAL A 252 15.63 -11.16 -1.91
N GLU A 253 16.94 -10.96 -1.80
CA GLU A 253 17.91 -11.30 -2.83
C GLU A 253 19.12 -12.04 -2.23
N THR A 254 19.66 -12.98 -2.99
CA THR A 254 20.89 -13.68 -2.62
C THR A 254 22.10 -12.82 -2.93
N VAL A 255 23.09 -12.88 -2.04
CA VAL A 255 24.38 -12.21 -2.18
C VAL A 255 25.49 -13.16 -1.72
N ASP A 256 26.71 -12.87 -2.11
CA ASP A 256 27.88 -13.68 -1.72
C ASP A 256 29.03 -12.79 -1.24
N HIS A 257 30.21 -13.41 -1.06
CA HIS A 257 31.41 -12.74 -0.54
C HIS A 257 32.04 -11.75 -1.52
N SER A 258 31.65 -11.74 -2.78
CA SER A 258 32.18 -10.82 -3.80
C SER A 258 31.53 -9.42 -3.74
N TYR A 259 30.37 -9.29 -3.05
CA TYR A 259 29.67 -8.02 -2.93
C TYR A 259 30.33 -7.10 -1.91
N SER A 260 30.69 -5.90 -2.33
CA SER A 260 31.10 -4.82 -1.42
C SER A 260 29.88 -4.24 -0.66
N PRO A 261 30.07 -3.46 0.42
CA PRO A 261 28.98 -2.74 1.07
C PRO A 261 28.20 -1.83 0.13
N GLN A 262 28.85 -1.25 -0.88
CA GLN A 262 28.24 -0.41 -1.90
C GLN A 262 27.34 -1.22 -2.84
N ASP A 263 27.79 -2.41 -3.25
CA ASP A 263 26.99 -3.33 -4.08
C ASP A 263 25.75 -3.82 -3.31
N LEU A 264 25.92 -4.17 -2.03
CA LEU A 264 24.80 -4.54 -1.16
C LEU A 264 23.78 -3.40 -1.03
N ALA A 265 24.25 -2.15 -0.88
CA ALA A 265 23.39 -0.99 -0.80
C ALA A 265 22.67 -0.68 -2.13
N ALA A 266 23.34 -0.90 -3.28
CA ALA A 266 22.74 -0.75 -4.61
C ALA A 266 21.61 -1.77 -4.79
N LYS A 267 21.91 -3.05 -4.56
CA LYS A 267 20.92 -4.13 -4.62
C LYS A 267 19.74 -3.91 -3.66
N GLY A 268 20.05 -3.42 -2.45
CA GLY A 268 19.04 -3.06 -1.46
C GLY A 268 18.05 -2.00 -1.96
N ARG A 269 18.52 -0.97 -2.66
CA ARG A 269 17.62 0.06 -3.23
C ARG A 269 16.63 -0.53 -4.24
N ASP A 270 17.05 -1.46 -5.08
CA ASP A 270 16.17 -2.12 -6.05
C ASP A 270 15.08 -2.94 -5.33
N ILE A 271 15.48 -3.68 -4.28
CA ILE A 271 14.54 -4.45 -3.46
C ILE A 271 13.56 -3.53 -2.73
N GLU A 272 14.04 -2.43 -2.16
CA GLU A 272 13.21 -1.43 -1.48
C GLU A 272 12.12 -0.88 -2.42
N CYS A 273 12.47 -0.50 -3.65
CA CYS A 273 11.52 -0.01 -4.66
C CYS A 273 10.43 -1.03 -4.96
N GLN A 274 10.80 -2.27 -5.27
CA GLN A 274 9.86 -3.32 -5.62
C GLN A 274 8.96 -3.70 -4.44
N THR A 275 9.54 -3.81 -3.24
CA THR A 275 8.79 -4.20 -2.04
C THR A 275 7.78 -3.13 -1.64
N LEU A 276 8.19 -1.85 -1.68
CA LEU A 276 7.31 -0.73 -1.36
C LEU A 276 6.16 -0.61 -2.38
N SER A 277 6.48 -0.63 -3.67
CA SER A 277 5.45 -0.49 -4.72
C SER A 277 4.45 -1.65 -4.68
N ARG A 278 4.89 -2.87 -4.37
CA ARG A 278 4.02 -4.03 -4.16
C ARG A 278 3.08 -3.84 -2.96
N ALA A 279 3.61 -3.35 -1.84
CA ALA A 279 2.80 -3.09 -0.65
C ALA A 279 1.76 -1.99 -0.89
N VAL A 280 2.15 -0.89 -1.54
CA VAL A 280 1.23 0.19 -1.94
C VAL A 280 0.14 -0.36 -2.86
N ARG A 281 0.50 -1.15 -3.86
CA ARG A 281 -0.47 -1.79 -4.77
C ARG A 281 -1.47 -2.67 -4.02
N CYS A 282 -0.99 -3.56 -3.13
CA CYS A 282 -1.87 -4.41 -2.34
C CYS A 282 -2.84 -3.59 -1.49
N HIS A 283 -2.40 -2.45 -0.94
CA HIS A 283 -3.26 -1.58 -0.15
C HIS A 283 -4.35 -0.92 -1.00
N ILE A 284 -3.99 -0.25 -2.11
CA ILE A 284 -4.94 0.46 -2.97
C ILE A 284 -5.91 -0.48 -3.72
N GLU A 285 -5.52 -1.74 -3.92
CA GLU A 285 -6.37 -2.78 -4.48
C GLU A 285 -7.20 -3.53 -3.42
N HIS A 286 -7.21 -3.07 -2.17
CA HIS A 286 -7.93 -3.70 -1.05
C HIS A 286 -7.61 -5.19 -0.89
N ARG A 287 -6.32 -5.54 -0.95
CA ARG A 287 -5.83 -6.93 -0.84
C ARG A 287 -5.29 -7.27 0.54
N ILE A 288 -5.31 -6.32 1.49
CA ILE A 288 -4.71 -6.47 2.80
C ILE A 288 -5.80 -6.42 3.87
N PHE A 289 -5.80 -7.41 4.73
CA PHE A 289 -6.55 -7.40 5.97
C PHE A 289 -5.58 -7.27 7.14
N LEU A 290 -5.83 -6.30 8.01
CA LEU A 290 -5.12 -6.14 9.26
C LEU A 290 -5.76 -7.02 10.32
N TYR A 291 -4.94 -7.86 10.96
CA TYR A 291 -5.41 -8.76 11.99
C TYR A 291 -4.40 -8.83 13.14
N GLY A 292 -4.67 -8.11 14.22
CA GLY A 292 -3.73 -7.95 15.32
C GLY A 292 -2.39 -7.38 14.85
N SER A 293 -1.30 -8.11 15.08
CA SER A 293 0.06 -7.75 14.64
C SER A 293 0.43 -8.32 13.26
N LYS A 294 -0.51 -8.97 12.57
CA LYS A 294 -0.30 -9.65 11.29
C LYS A 294 -1.11 -9.00 10.18
N THR A 295 -0.79 -9.37 8.94
CA THR A 295 -1.64 -9.10 7.78
C THR A 295 -1.99 -10.40 7.07
N VAL A 296 -3.21 -10.48 6.53
CA VAL A 296 -3.57 -11.43 5.48
C VAL A 296 -3.52 -10.67 4.16
N VAL A 297 -2.68 -11.12 3.23
CA VAL A 297 -2.44 -10.44 1.95
C VAL A 297 -2.78 -11.34 0.80
N PHE A 298 -3.80 -11.00 0.03
CA PHE A 298 -4.14 -11.68 -1.22
C PHE A 298 -3.29 -11.11 -2.37
N ALA A 299 -2.01 -11.50 -2.39
CA ALA A 299 -1.09 -11.07 -3.45
C ALA A 299 -1.54 -11.59 -4.83
N LYS A 300 -1.26 -10.78 -5.85
CA LYS A 300 -1.46 -11.17 -7.28
C LYS A 300 -0.31 -11.99 -7.76
#